data_ed07493f0c7329a312f96d596bada433
#
_entry.id   ed07493f0c7329a312f96d596bada433
#
_cell.length_a   1.000
_cell.length_b   1.000
_cell.length_c   1.000
_cell.angle_alpha   90.00
_cell.angle_beta   90.00
_cell.angle_gamma   90.00
#
_symmetry.space_group_name_H-M   'P 1'
#
loop_
_entity.id
_entity.type
_entity.pdbx_description
1 polymer ?
#
loop_
_entity_poly.entity_id
_entity_poly.type
_entity_poly.pdbx_seq_one_letter_code
_entity_poly.pdbx_strand_id
1 'polypeptide(L)'
;MLFLNFQNPTPENNQYKYVLDKCNKMGFQFCVTNPCFEFWLLLHFDEVFELDEEKLLNNSKVTAKRRYAENELRKIWPGYNKSSYHSEKLVKNIDKAIENEKKFCEDIEKLENSVGSNIGRLIQKMRQN
;
A
#
# COMPACT_ATOMS: atom_id res chain seq x y z
N MET A 1 -2.08 -4.58 -15.24
CA MET A 1 -2.06 -4.06 -13.86
C MET A 1 -1.08 -2.91 -13.77
N LEU A 2 -1.51 -1.83 -13.18
CA LEU A 2 -0.67 -0.64 -13.03
C LEU A 2 -0.57 -0.27 -11.56
N PHE A 3 0.64 -0.02 -11.08
CA PHE A 3 0.90 0.33 -9.70
C PHE A 3 1.58 1.70 -9.63
N LEU A 4 1.03 2.59 -8.79
CA LEU A 4 1.61 3.91 -8.53
C LEU A 4 1.75 4.15 -7.04
N ASN A 5 2.76 4.91 -6.69
CA ASN A 5 3.12 5.26 -5.33
C ASN A 5 2.86 6.77 -5.15
N PHE A 6 1.88 7.13 -4.30
CA PHE A 6 1.51 8.53 -4.08
C PHE A 6 1.93 8.95 -2.69
N GLN A 7 2.89 9.85 -2.59
CA GLN A 7 3.34 10.33 -1.29
C GLN A 7 3.03 11.80 -1.04
N ASN A 8 2.85 12.60 -2.07
CA ASN A 8 2.54 14.02 -1.92
C ASN A 8 1.71 14.50 -3.11
N PRO A 9 0.44 14.06 -3.20
CA PRO A 9 -0.41 14.53 -4.29
C PRO A 9 -0.67 16.02 -4.16
N THR A 10 -0.56 16.75 -5.26
CA THR A 10 -0.89 18.17 -5.29
C THR A 10 -2.18 18.38 -6.05
N PRO A 11 -2.99 19.40 -5.67
CA PRO A 11 -4.25 19.67 -6.38
C PRO A 11 -4.05 19.99 -7.85
N GLU A 12 -2.92 20.58 -8.21
CA GLU A 12 -2.63 20.97 -9.60
C GLU A 12 -2.26 19.77 -10.46
N ASN A 13 -1.79 18.68 -9.85
CA ASN A 13 -1.36 17.51 -10.59
C ASN A 13 -2.36 16.37 -10.37
N ASN A 14 -3.42 16.35 -11.16
CA ASN A 14 -4.48 15.37 -11.05
C ASN A 14 -4.09 14.05 -11.75
N GLN A 15 -2.87 13.61 -11.49
CA GLN A 15 -2.29 12.41 -12.09
C GLN A 15 -3.08 11.15 -11.74
N TYR A 16 -3.53 11.06 -10.50
CA TYR A 16 -4.29 9.91 -10.03
C TYR A 16 -5.56 9.69 -10.85
N LYS A 17 -6.35 10.75 -11.00
CA LYS A 17 -7.59 10.68 -11.78
C LYS A 17 -7.32 10.35 -13.23
N TYR A 18 -6.29 10.96 -13.81
CA TYR A 18 -5.91 10.69 -15.19
C TYR A 18 -5.58 9.23 -15.40
N VAL A 19 -4.76 8.64 -14.51
CA VAL A 19 -4.37 7.24 -14.62
C VAL A 19 -5.57 6.32 -14.40
N LEU A 20 -6.42 6.63 -13.43
CA LEU A 20 -7.62 5.84 -13.16
C LEU A 20 -8.53 5.82 -14.39
N ASP A 21 -8.78 6.99 -14.99
CA ASP A 21 -9.62 7.08 -16.18
C ASP A 21 -9.03 6.28 -17.34
N LYS A 22 -7.70 6.35 -17.54
CA LYS A 22 -7.03 5.61 -18.60
C LYS A 22 -7.15 4.10 -18.36
N CYS A 23 -6.94 3.65 -17.12
CA CYS A 23 -7.08 2.24 -16.79
C CYS A 23 -8.50 1.75 -17.06
N ASN A 24 -9.50 2.54 -16.69
CA ASN A 24 -10.89 2.16 -16.92
C ASN A 24 -11.20 2.04 -18.41
N LYS A 25 -10.69 2.97 -19.22
CA LYS A 25 -10.89 2.93 -20.67
C LYS A 25 -10.21 1.74 -21.34
N MET A 26 -9.04 1.36 -20.85
CA MET A 26 -8.23 0.29 -21.43
C MET A 26 -8.49 -1.08 -20.83
N GLY A 27 -9.35 -1.16 -19.83
CA GLY A 27 -9.64 -2.43 -19.16
C GLY A 27 -8.53 -2.92 -18.25
N PHE A 28 -7.63 -2.04 -17.81
CA PHE A 28 -6.55 -2.38 -16.89
C PHE A 28 -6.99 -2.23 -15.44
N GLN A 29 -6.44 -3.08 -14.58
CA GLN A 29 -6.63 -2.94 -13.15
C GLN A 29 -5.63 -1.93 -12.59
N PHE A 30 -6.11 -0.98 -11.79
CA PHE A 30 -5.27 0.03 -11.16
C PHE A 30 -5.00 -0.38 -9.71
N CYS A 31 -3.76 -0.79 -9.43
CA CYS A 31 -3.33 -1.17 -8.08
C CYS A 31 -2.75 0.04 -7.36
N VAL A 32 -3.27 0.33 -6.18
CA VAL A 32 -2.83 1.47 -5.39
C VAL A 32 -2.58 1.05 -3.96
N THR A 33 -1.49 1.53 -3.39
CA THR A 33 -1.21 1.45 -1.96
C THR A 33 -0.84 2.85 -1.49
N ASN A 34 -1.57 3.40 -0.54
CA ASN A 34 -1.32 4.72 0.02
C ASN A 34 -0.96 4.57 1.49
N PRO A 35 0.20 5.07 1.93
CA PRO A 35 1.07 6.06 1.29
C PRO A 35 2.13 5.49 0.33
N CYS A 36 2.46 4.21 0.45
CA CYS A 36 3.56 3.63 -0.33
C CYS A 36 3.48 2.10 -0.29
N PHE A 37 4.31 1.43 -1.10
CA PHE A 37 4.29 -0.04 -1.19
C PHE A 37 4.58 -0.70 0.17
N GLU A 38 5.41 -0.09 1.00
CA GLU A 38 5.71 -0.62 2.33
C GLU A 38 4.45 -0.81 3.18
N PHE A 39 3.39 -0.03 2.94
CA PHE A 39 2.14 -0.24 3.65
C PHE A 39 1.51 -1.59 3.31
N TRP A 40 1.56 -2.01 2.05
CA TRP A 40 1.11 -3.36 1.68
C TRP A 40 1.91 -4.42 2.42
N LEU A 41 3.23 -4.22 2.56
CA LEU A 41 4.06 -5.15 3.31
C LEU A 41 3.69 -5.16 4.80
N LEU A 42 3.38 -3.99 5.36
CA LEU A 42 2.92 -3.86 6.76
C LEU A 42 1.63 -4.64 7.02
N LEU A 43 0.76 -4.72 6.03
CA LEU A 43 -0.51 -5.45 6.17
C LEU A 43 -0.30 -6.94 6.44
N HIS A 44 0.88 -7.47 6.16
CA HIS A 44 1.20 -8.87 6.46
C HIS A 44 1.43 -9.12 7.96
N PHE A 45 1.39 -8.07 8.78
CA PHE A 45 1.66 -8.13 10.21
C PHE A 45 0.54 -7.44 10.99
N ASP A 46 0.09 -8.07 12.08
CA ASP A 46 -0.98 -7.48 12.90
C ASP A 46 -0.56 -6.18 13.58
N GLU A 47 0.75 -5.95 13.73
CA GLU A 47 1.29 -4.72 14.32
C GLU A 47 0.91 -3.49 13.51
N VAL A 48 0.44 -3.65 12.27
CA VAL A 48 -0.02 -2.52 11.45
C VAL A 48 -1.14 -1.74 12.14
N PHE A 49 -1.96 -2.42 12.95
CA PHE A 49 -3.07 -1.77 13.64
C PHE A 49 -2.64 -0.89 14.81
N GLU A 50 -1.38 -1.01 15.24
CA GLU A 50 -0.82 -0.18 16.32
C GLU A 50 -0.23 1.12 15.78
N LEU A 51 -0.16 1.29 14.48
CA LEU A 51 0.45 2.47 13.86
C LEU A 51 -0.53 3.63 13.79
N ASP A 52 0.01 4.84 13.85
CA ASP A 52 -0.76 6.07 13.75
C ASP A 52 -1.17 6.29 12.29
N GLU A 53 -2.47 6.30 12.03
CA GLU A 53 -2.99 6.40 10.67
C GLU A 53 -2.67 7.75 10.01
N GLU A 54 -2.69 8.83 10.79
CA GLU A 54 -2.32 10.14 10.28
C GLU A 54 -0.86 10.20 9.88
N LYS A 55 0.02 9.60 10.69
CA LYS A 55 1.45 9.52 10.35
C LYS A 55 1.67 8.65 9.14
N LEU A 56 0.90 7.58 8.97
CA LEU A 56 0.97 6.75 7.77
C LEU A 56 0.57 7.56 6.54
N LEU A 57 -0.53 8.30 6.63
CA LEU A 57 -1.00 9.09 5.48
C LEU A 57 0.01 10.15 5.08
N ASN A 58 0.59 10.86 6.04
CA ASN A 58 1.61 11.87 5.77
C ASN A 58 2.93 11.27 5.33
N ASN A 59 3.25 10.11 5.87
CA ASN A 59 4.48 9.36 5.57
C ASN A 59 5.72 10.26 5.50
N SER A 60 5.88 11.10 6.52
CA SER A 60 6.98 12.05 6.61
C SER A 60 8.30 11.35 6.89
N LYS A 61 9.40 11.99 6.52
CA LYS A 61 10.72 11.48 6.85
C LYS A 61 10.92 11.49 8.36
N VAL A 62 11.32 10.34 8.91
CA VAL A 62 11.66 10.21 10.33
C VAL A 62 13.16 10.17 10.54
N THR A 63 13.92 9.87 9.47
CA THR A 63 15.39 9.97 9.42
C THR A 63 15.75 10.58 8.09
N ALA A 64 17.07 10.86 7.89
CA ALA A 64 17.57 11.38 6.62
C ALA A 64 17.25 10.44 5.44
N LYS A 65 17.08 9.14 5.69
CA LYS A 65 16.96 8.13 4.64
C LYS A 65 15.62 7.39 4.63
N ARG A 66 14.79 7.56 5.65
CA ARG A 66 13.57 6.72 5.78
C ARG A 66 12.35 7.55 6.11
N ARG A 67 11.24 7.15 5.50
CA ARG A 67 9.92 7.67 5.84
C ARG A 67 9.27 6.79 6.89
N TYR A 68 8.17 7.27 7.47
CA TYR A 68 7.51 6.63 8.60
C TYR A 68 7.15 5.17 8.31
N ALA A 69 6.48 4.89 7.19
CA ALA A 69 6.04 3.52 6.89
C ALA A 69 7.20 2.54 6.79
N GLU A 70 8.27 2.92 6.08
CA GLU A 70 9.44 2.06 5.97
C GLU A 70 10.12 1.87 7.33
N ASN A 71 10.21 2.92 8.12
CA ASN A 71 10.85 2.86 9.43
C ASN A 71 10.11 1.91 10.36
N GLU A 72 8.77 1.98 10.35
CA GLU A 72 7.96 1.08 11.18
C GLU A 72 8.03 -0.36 10.68
N LEU A 73 8.07 -0.55 9.36
CA LEU A 73 8.22 -1.88 8.78
C LEU A 73 9.53 -2.52 9.23
N ARG A 74 10.61 -1.75 9.28
CA ARG A 74 11.92 -2.28 9.71
C ARG A 74 11.96 -2.65 11.19
N LYS A 75 11.13 -2.01 12.01
CA LYS A 75 10.99 -2.38 13.43
C LYS A 75 10.26 -3.71 13.58
N ILE A 76 9.19 -3.89 12.79
CA ILE A 76 8.37 -5.10 12.82
C ILE A 76 9.08 -6.26 12.15
N TRP A 77 9.78 -5.99 11.08
CA TRP A 77 10.51 -6.98 10.29
C TRP A 77 11.97 -6.52 10.11
N PRO A 78 12.84 -6.78 11.11
CA PRO A 78 14.23 -6.27 11.08
C PRO A 78 15.05 -6.72 9.88
N GLY A 79 14.70 -7.83 9.25
CA GLY A 79 15.40 -8.31 8.06
C GLY A 79 15.00 -7.62 6.76
N TYR A 80 14.05 -6.68 6.82
CA TYR A 80 13.57 -6.04 5.61
C TYR A 80 14.64 -5.15 4.98
N ASN A 81 14.80 -5.28 3.65
CA ASN A 81 15.66 -4.44 2.83
C ASN A 81 15.02 -4.36 1.46
N LYS A 82 14.88 -3.15 0.90
CA LYS A 82 14.22 -2.93 -0.39
C LYS A 82 14.86 -3.73 -1.53
N SER A 83 16.16 -3.96 -1.45
CA SER A 83 16.90 -4.66 -2.51
C SER A 83 16.90 -6.17 -2.34
N SER A 84 16.68 -6.66 -1.13
CA SER A 84 16.84 -8.07 -0.81
C SER A 84 16.06 -8.40 0.46
N TYR A 85 14.89 -9.00 0.32
CA TYR A 85 14.09 -9.43 1.46
C TYR A 85 13.60 -10.87 1.25
N HIS A 86 13.37 -11.55 2.36
CA HIS A 86 12.94 -12.95 2.34
C HIS A 86 11.43 -13.03 2.11
N SER A 87 11.04 -13.38 0.90
CA SER A 87 9.64 -13.41 0.50
C SER A 87 8.82 -14.51 1.18
N GLU A 88 9.47 -15.53 1.74
CA GLU A 88 8.76 -16.61 2.42
C GLU A 88 7.84 -16.09 3.53
N LYS A 89 8.29 -15.06 4.26
CA LYS A 89 7.49 -14.47 5.32
C LYS A 89 6.23 -13.81 4.79
N LEU A 90 6.33 -13.18 3.62
CA LEU A 90 5.19 -12.57 2.97
C LEU A 90 4.21 -13.62 2.45
N VAL A 91 4.73 -14.66 1.79
CA VAL A 91 3.88 -15.73 1.26
C VAL A 91 3.06 -16.39 2.35
N LYS A 92 3.66 -16.64 3.51
CA LYS A 92 2.96 -17.24 4.65
C LYS A 92 1.85 -16.36 5.18
N ASN A 93 2.00 -15.05 5.08
CA ASN A 93 1.08 -14.09 5.67
C ASN A 93 0.18 -13.39 4.67
N ILE A 94 0.14 -13.84 3.41
CA ILE A 94 -0.61 -13.15 2.38
C ILE A 94 -2.11 -13.12 2.67
N ASP A 95 -2.66 -14.20 3.21
CA ASP A 95 -4.08 -14.22 3.56
C ASP A 95 -4.39 -13.25 4.70
N LYS A 96 -3.45 -13.12 5.65
CA LYS A 96 -3.57 -12.12 6.70
C LYS A 96 -3.56 -10.71 6.11
N ALA A 97 -2.68 -10.45 5.14
CA ALA A 97 -2.62 -9.15 4.48
C ALA A 97 -3.94 -8.81 3.78
N ILE A 98 -4.53 -9.77 3.09
CA ILE A 98 -5.82 -9.59 2.42
C ILE A 98 -6.91 -9.22 3.45
N GLU A 99 -6.96 -9.94 4.57
CA GLU A 99 -7.94 -9.67 5.61
C GLU A 99 -7.69 -8.33 6.31
N ASN A 100 -6.43 -8.03 6.60
CA ASN A 100 -6.07 -6.77 7.27
C ASN A 100 -6.38 -5.56 6.38
N GLU A 101 -6.21 -5.70 5.06
CA GLU A 101 -6.50 -4.62 4.11
C GLU A 101 -7.95 -4.16 4.22
N LYS A 102 -8.87 -5.06 4.50
CA LYS A 102 -10.30 -4.73 4.60
C LYS A 102 -10.62 -3.75 5.72
N LYS A 103 -9.73 -3.61 6.68
CA LYS A 103 -9.91 -2.67 7.80
C LYS A 103 -9.40 -1.27 7.48
N PHE A 104 -8.81 -1.09 6.32
CA PHE A 104 -8.39 0.22 5.80
C PHE A 104 -9.19 0.52 4.54
N CYS A 105 -8.82 1.58 3.83
CA CYS A 105 -9.50 1.93 2.58
C CYS A 105 -9.06 0.98 1.46
N GLU A 106 -10.00 0.38 0.75
CA GLU A 106 -9.70 -0.41 -0.45
C GLU A 106 -10.47 0.08 -1.67
N ASP A 107 -11.19 1.20 -1.55
CA ASP A 107 -11.96 1.81 -2.62
C ASP A 107 -11.05 2.69 -3.46
N ILE A 108 -10.90 2.31 -4.74
CA ILE A 108 -10.00 3.02 -5.66
C ILE A 108 -10.37 4.49 -5.81
N GLU A 109 -11.64 4.85 -5.64
CA GLU A 109 -12.08 6.25 -5.73
C GLU A 109 -11.62 7.08 -4.53
N LYS A 110 -11.30 6.44 -3.40
CA LYS A 110 -10.93 7.12 -2.16
C LYS A 110 -9.47 6.93 -1.76
N LEU A 111 -8.78 5.99 -2.40
CA LEU A 111 -7.40 5.65 -2.03
C LEU A 111 -6.41 6.79 -2.24
N GLU A 112 -6.74 7.76 -3.09
CA GLU A 112 -5.88 8.92 -3.28
C GLU A 112 -5.63 9.67 -1.97
N ASN A 113 -6.63 9.74 -1.10
CA ASN A 113 -6.58 10.55 0.12
C ASN A 113 -6.75 9.76 1.41
N SER A 114 -6.69 8.44 1.35
CA SER A 114 -6.91 7.59 2.52
C SER A 114 -5.85 6.50 2.60
N VAL A 115 -5.41 6.17 3.82
CA VAL A 115 -4.52 5.05 4.03
C VAL A 115 -5.23 3.78 3.64
N GLY A 116 -4.61 3.00 2.77
CA GLY A 116 -5.22 1.76 2.32
C GLY A 116 -4.51 1.13 1.14
N SER A 117 -5.16 0.13 0.59
CA SER A 117 -4.61 -0.65 -0.53
C SER A 117 -5.74 -1.42 -1.19
N ASN A 118 -5.64 -1.66 -2.48
CA ASN A 118 -6.55 -2.58 -3.17
C ASN A 118 -5.81 -3.80 -3.74
N ILE A 119 -4.56 -4.00 -3.38
CA ILE A 119 -3.77 -5.14 -3.88
C ILE A 119 -4.39 -6.46 -3.44
N GLY A 120 -4.75 -6.60 -2.15
CA GLY A 120 -5.35 -7.82 -1.63
C GLY A 120 -6.69 -8.11 -2.26
N ARG A 121 -7.50 -7.08 -2.48
CA ARG A 121 -8.78 -7.21 -3.16
C ARG A 121 -8.60 -7.76 -4.58
N LEU A 122 -7.59 -7.27 -5.30
CA LEU A 122 -7.31 -7.75 -6.65
C LEU A 122 -6.79 -9.19 -6.64
N ILE A 123 -5.95 -9.54 -5.67
CA ILE A 123 -5.48 -10.93 -5.52
C ILE A 123 -6.67 -11.86 -5.29
N GLN A 124 -7.61 -11.46 -4.44
CA GLN A 124 -8.81 -12.26 -4.17
C GLN A 124 -9.63 -12.49 -5.43
N LYS A 125 -9.80 -11.44 -6.25
CA LYS A 125 -10.52 -11.57 -7.52
C LYS A 125 -9.82 -12.54 -8.46
N MET A 126 -8.49 -12.48 -8.52
CA MET A 126 -7.72 -13.38 -9.39
C MET A 126 -7.84 -14.83 -8.94
N ARG A 127 -7.94 -15.09 -7.63
CA ARG A 127 -8.11 -16.43 -7.09
C ARG A 127 -9.48 -17.03 -7.37
N GLN A 128 -10.47 -16.21 -7.67
CA GLN A 128 -11.84 -16.66 -7.95
C GLN A 128 -12.04 -17.06 -9.43
N ASN A 129 -11.12 -16.76 -10.27
CA ASN A 129 -11.21 -17.05 -11.71
C ASN A 129 -10.59 -18.40 -12.08
#